data_9af4b3f93e80798b64ee6ef6ef0dd716
#
_entry.id   9af4b3f93e80798b64ee6ef6ef0dd716
#
_cell.length_a   1.000
_cell.length_b   1.000
_cell.length_c   1.000
_cell.angle_alpha   90.00
_cell.angle_beta   90.00
_cell.angle_gamma   90.00
#
_symmetry.space_group_name_H-M   'P 1'
#
loop_
_entity.id
_entity.type
_entity.pdbx_description
1 polymer ?
#
loop_
_entity_poly.entity_id
_entity_poly.type
_entity_poly.pdbx_seq_one_letter_code
_entity_poly.pdbx_strand_id
1 'polypeptide(L)'
;MIWNEILCIGDSLTYGARDCYRRSYPVELGKILYEKTKEFYICHNYGINGETSSDLLRRSWNILRSNKASKICLLLIGTNDTKQPTPLPIYKDNMRQIIMSIKANGMKPIVGTLPPLTFSPSYALNRNYTKKYSKAILEMSEPSQLDFRICDLRDLGPYLLDGVHFDNKGYKKMAKKFASVILEMQ
;
A
#
# COMPACT_ATOMS: atom_id res chain seq x y z
N MET A 1 26.49 -11.31 -0.18
CA MET A 1 25.06 -11.63 -0.33
C MET A 1 24.35 -10.31 -0.58
N ILE A 2 23.70 -10.14 -1.73
CA ILE A 2 23.00 -8.89 -2.06
C ILE A 2 21.56 -9.07 -1.55
N TRP A 3 21.10 -8.14 -0.72
CA TRP A 3 19.73 -8.08 -0.23
C TRP A 3 18.92 -7.16 -1.12
N ASN A 4 17.75 -7.61 -1.55
CA ASN A 4 16.79 -6.77 -2.24
C ASN A 4 15.91 -6.05 -1.19
N GLU A 5 15.94 -4.72 -1.19
CA GLU A 5 15.17 -3.95 -0.22
C GLU A 5 13.91 -3.36 -0.85
N ILE A 6 12.78 -3.54 -0.17
CA ILE A 6 11.46 -3.03 -0.55
C ILE A 6 10.95 -2.15 0.58
N LEU A 7 10.56 -0.93 0.26
CA LEU A 7 9.93 -0.01 1.19
C LEU A 7 8.41 -0.16 1.11
N CYS A 8 7.73 -0.31 2.25
CA CYS A 8 6.28 -0.42 2.34
C CYS A 8 5.75 0.74 3.20
N ILE A 9 5.06 1.69 2.58
CA ILE A 9 4.50 2.88 3.25
C ILE A 9 2.97 2.89 3.16
N GLY A 10 2.31 3.33 4.21
CA GLY A 10 0.86 3.37 4.25
C GLY A 10 0.29 3.46 5.66
N ASP A 11 -0.95 3.03 5.80
CA ASP A 11 -1.73 3.08 7.03
C ASP A 11 -1.71 1.75 7.82
N SER A 12 -2.80 1.48 8.55
CA SER A 12 -2.99 0.25 9.34
C SER A 12 -2.96 -1.03 8.50
N LEU A 13 -3.31 -0.97 7.22
CA LEU A 13 -3.25 -2.13 6.33
C LEU A 13 -1.81 -2.51 5.99
N THR A 14 -0.92 -1.52 5.91
CA THR A 14 0.52 -1.76 5.76
C THR A 14 1.15 -2.16 7.10
N TYR A 15 0.75 -1.51 8.20
CA TYR A 15 1.20 -1.86 9.54
C TYR A 15 0.90 -3.33 9.89
N GLY A 16 -0.25 -3.87 9.46
CA GLY A 16 -0.74 -5.20 9.80
C GLY A 16 -1.62 -5.20 11.03
N ALA A 17 -2.48 -4.18 11.18
CA ALA A 17 -3.41 -4.08 12.30
C ALA A 17 -4.36 -5.28 12.35
N ARG A 18 -4.70 -5.72 13.58
CA ARG A 18 -5.56 -6.87 13.89
C ARG A 18 -4.95 -8.25 13.60
N ASP A 19 -3.77 -8.32 13.02
CA ASP A 19 -3.07 -9.60 12.94
C ASP A 19 -2.35 -9.89 14.29
N CYS A 20 -2.90 -10.84 15.04
CA CYS A 20 -2.36 -11.24 16.35
C CYS A 20 -0.94 -11.83 16.28
N TYR A 21 -0.53 -12.31 15.09
CA TYR A 21 0.81 -12.84 14.85
C TYR A 21 1.76 -11.82 14.24
N ARG A 22 1.34 -10.56 14.08
CA ARG A 22 2.10 -9.50 13.41
C ARG A 22 2.65 -9.91 12.03
N ARG A 23 1.86 -10.68 11.29
CA ARG A 23 2.18 -11.16 9.94
C ARG A 23 1.56 -10.25 8.88
N SER A 24 1.88 -8.97 8.94
CA SER A 24 1.46 -8.00 7.93
C SER A 24 1.91 -8.43 6.52
N TYR A 25 1.29 -7.85 5.49
CA TYR A 25 1.67 -8.22 4.12
C TYR A 25 3.16 -8.00 3.80
N PRO A 26 3.88 -6.99 4.34
CA PRO A 26 5.32 -6.87 4.12
C PRO A 26 6.13 -8.08 4.60
N VAL A 27 5.75 -8.66 5.75
CA VAL A 27 6.41 -9.86 6.29
C VAL A 27 6.16 -11.08 5.40
N GLU A 28 4.91 -11.29 4.98
CA GLU A 28 4.56 -12.41 4.10
C GLU A 28 5.16 -12.23 2.69
N LEU A 29 5.30 -10.97 2.22
CA LEU A 29 5.87 -10.65 0.92
C LEU A 29 7.32 -11.12 0.80
N GLY A 30 8.17 -10.81 1.79
CA GLY A 30 9.56 -11.24 1.78
C GLY A 30 9.71 -12.76 1.68
N LYS A 31 8.86 -13.51 2.42
CA LYS A 31 8.82 -14.98 2.35
C LYS A 31 8.41 -15.49 0.96
N ILE A 32 7.34 -14.94 0.40
CA ILE A 32 6.81 -15.35 -0.91
C ILE A 32 7.84 -15.07 -2.01
N LEU A 33 8.49 -13.93 -1.99
CA LEU A 33 9.52 -13.57 -2.96
C LEU A 33 10.71 -14.53 -2.86
N TYR A 34 11.20 -14.83 -1.63
CA TYR A 34 12.25 -15.82 -1.43
C TYR A 34 11.87 -17.22 -1.96
N GLU A 35 10.64 -17.68 -1.68
CA GLU A 35 10.15 -18.98 -2.19
C GLU A 35 10.18 -19.04 -3.72
N LYS A 36 9.91 -17.91 -4.40
CA LYS A 36 9.82 -17.83 -5.86
C LYS A 36 11.18 -17.62 -6.54
N THR A 37 12.03 -16.76 -5.98
CA THR A 37 13.27 -16.32 -6.65
C THR A 37 14.53 -16.93 -6.06
N LYS A 38 14.46 -17.46 -4.82
CA LYS A 38 15.60 -17.88 -3.99
C LYS A 38 16.53 -16.70 -3.60
N GLU A 39 16.08 -15.47 -3.81
CA GLU A 39 16.79 -14.26 -3.38
C GLU A 39 16.18 -13.72 -2.09
N PHE A 40 17.01 -13.08 -1.26
CA PHE A 40 16.54 -12.47 -0.01
C PHE A 40 15.94 -11.08 -0.25
N TYR A 41 14.78 -10.85 0.36
CA TYR A 41 14.06 -9.59 0.32
C TYR A 41 13.80 -9.08 1.74
N ILE A 42 14.23 -7.85 2.01
CA ILE A 42 13.89 -7.12 3.23
C ILE A 42 12.75 -6.15 2.90
N CYS A 43 11.61 -6.32 3.55
CA CYS A 43 10.46 -5.43 3.40
C CYS A 43 10.39 -4.51 4.63
N HIS A 44 10.80 -3.25 4.47
CA HIS A 44 10.74 -2.23 5.51
C HIS A 44 9.31 -1.74 5.68
N ASN A 45 8.70 -2.01 6.83
CA ASN A 45 7.31 -1.64 7.10
C ASN A 45 7.23 -0.28 7.82
N TYR A 46 6.73 0.73 7.11
CA TYR A 46 6.46 2.09 7.61
C TYR A 46 4.95 2.40 7.61
N GLY A 47 4.11 1.40 7.84
CA GLY A 47 2.68 1.59 8.08
C GLY A 47 2.42 2.21 9.44
N ILE A 48 1.50 3.20 9.52
CA ILE A 48 1.05 3.80 10.78
C ILE A 48 -0.48 3.77 10.86
N ASN A 49 -1.01 3.25 11.97
CA ASN A 49 -2.44 3.14 12.17
C ASN A 49 -3.14 4.50 12.13
N GLY A 50 -4.24 4.58 11.40
CA GLY A 50 -5.09 5.77 11.35
C GLY A 50 -4.63 6.87 10.41
N GLU A 51 -3.47 6.74 9.75
CA GLU A 51 -2.98 7.77 8.83
C GLU A 51 -3.83 7.94 7.59
N THR A 52 -4.03 9.19 7.22
CA THR A 52 -4.59 9.63 5.94
C THR A 52 -3.48 9.86 4.91
N SER A 53 -3.88 10.12 3.66
CA SER A 53 -2.95 10.51 2.60
C SER A 53 -2.17 11.78 2.94
N SER A 54 -2.79 12.73 3.64
CA SER A 54 -2.15 13.97 4.10
C SER A 54 -1.11 13.72 5.19
N ASP A 55 -1.39 12.76 6.11
CA ASP A 55 -0.46 12.40 7.18
C ASP A 55 0.79 11.73 6.59
N LEU A 56 0.59 10.76 5.70
CA LEU A 56 1.68 10.09 5.03
C LEU A 56 2.52 11.07 4.19
N LEU A 57 1.90 12.01 3.47
CA LEU A 57 2.61 13.01 2.69
C LEU A 57 3.60 13.81 3.56
N ARG A 58 3.17 14.25 4.76
CA ARG A 58 4.03 15.03 5.68
C ARG A 58 5.30 14.31 6.11
N ARG A 59 5.27 12.99 6.23
CA ARG A 59 6.43 12.19 6.69
C ARG A 59 7.16 11.45 5.57
N SER A 60 6.56 11.33 4.39
CA SER A 60 7.08 10.50 3.29
C SER A 60 8.51 10.87 2.90
N TRP A 61 8.83 12.16 2.85
CA TRP A 61 10.14 12.64 2.45
C TRP A 61 11.29 12.11 3.34
N ASN A 62 11.12 12.13 4.66
CA ASN A 62 12.11 11.61 5.60
C ASN A 62 12.29 10.10 5.45
N ILE A 63 11.18 9.35 5.29
CA ILE A 63 11.21 7.91 5.09
C ILE A 63 11.98 7.55 3.82
N LEU A 64 11.65 8.19 2.71
CA LEU A 64 12.26 7.92 1.41
C LEU A 64 13.78 8.18 1.43
N ARG A 65 14.21 9.29 2.04
CA ARG A 65 15.62 9.61 2.18
C ARG A 65 16.39 8.62 3.06
N SER A 66 15.76 8.07 4.08
CA SER A 66 16.39 7.12 5.00
C SER A 66 16.46 5.70 4.44
N ASN A 67 15.77 5.41 3.32
CA ASN A 67 15.67 4.06 2.74
C ASN A 67 16.17 4.01 1.29
N LYS A 68 17.26 4.69 0.99
CA LYS A 68 17.83 4.79 -0.38
C LYS A 68 18.29 3.46 -0.99
N ALA A 69 18.53 2.44 -0.19
CA ALA A 69 18.84 1.10 -0.67
C ALA A 69 17.64 0.40 -1.31
N SER A 70 16.41 0.79 -0.92
CA SER A 70 15.19 0.26 -1.52
C SER A 70 15.04 0.68 -2.98
N LYS A 71 14.75 -0.29 -3.85
CA LYS A 71 14.52 -0.05 -5.29
C LYS A 71 13.05 -0.02 -5.66
N ILE A 72 12.20 -0.54 -4.81
CA ILE A 72 10.75 -0.61 -4.96
C ILE A 72 10.10 0.02 -3.73
N CYS A 73 9.06 0.82 -3.94
CA CYS A 73 8.23 1.35 -2.88
C CYS A 73 6.77 0.95 -3.09
N LEU A 74 6.21 0.20 -2.13
CA LEU A 74 4.80 -0.15 -2.09
C LEU A 74 4.04 0.93 -1.33
N LEU A 75 3.06 1.53 -1.97
CA LEU A 75 2.22 2.60 -1.42
C LEU A 75 0.78 2.10 -1.29
N LEU A 76 0.26 2.06 -0.07
CA LEU A 76 -1.14 1.71 0.21
C LEU A 76 -1.70 2.66 1.27
N ILE A 77 -2.45 3.67 0.82
CA ILE A 77 -3.00 4.74 1.68
C ILE A 77 -4.33 5.26 1.14
N GLY A 78 -5.22 5.68 2.03
CA GLY A 78 -6.50 6.28 1.67
C GLY A 78 -7.71 5.67 2.38
N THR A 79 -7.55 4.58 3.11
CA THR A 79 -8.63 3.97 3.88
C THR A 79 -9.19 4.95 4.92
N ASN A 80 -8.32 5.64 5.66
CA ASN A 80 -8.72 6.61 6.68
C ASN A 80 -9.22 7.93 6.09
N ASP A 81 -8.81 8.27 4.87
CA ASP A 81 -9.38 9.40 4.12
C ASP A 81 -10.89 9.25 3.89
N THR A 82 -11.44 8.04 4.01
CA THR A 82 -12.89 7.80 3.87
C THR A 82 -13.67 8.11 5.14
N LYS A 83 -13.04 8.29 6.29
CA LYS A 83 -13.71 8.58 7.58
C LYS A 83 -14.33 9.98 7.61
N GLN A 84 -13.50 10.97 7.32
CA GLN A 84 -13.90 12.32 6.96
C GLN A 84 -13.41 12.52 5.53
N PRO A 85 -14.28 12.35 4.52
CA PRO A 85 -13.80 12.20 3.17
C PRO A 85 -12.91 13.34 2.71
N THR A 86 -11.64 13.04 2.49
CA THR A 86 -10.71 13.97 1.87
C THR A 86 -11.24 14.32 0.47
N PRO A 87 -11.41 15.61 0.12
CA PRO A 87 -11.86 15.98 -1.22
C PRO A 87 -10.99 15.31 -2.30
N LEU A 88 -11.64 14.75 -3.33
CA LEU A 88 -10.94 13.98 -4.35
C LEU A 88 -9.76 14.71 -5.01
N PRO A 89 -9.84 16.03 -5.30
CA PRO A 89 -8.68 16.77 -5.83
C PRO A 89 -7.49 16.77 -4.84
N ILE A 90 -7.75 16.94 -3.54
CA ILE A 90 -6.71 16.94 -2.50
C ILE A 90 -6.09 15.53 -2.37
N TYR A 91 -6.93 14.48 -2.36
CA TYR A 91 -6.42 13.10 -2.34
C TYR A 91 -5.53 12.82 -3.55
N LYS A 92 -5.96 13.21 -4.76
CA LYS A 92 -5.17 13.05 -5.99
C LYS A 92 -3.85 13.81 -5.91
N ASP A 93 -3.85 15.02 -5.37
CA ASP A 93 -2.64 15.82 -5.21
C ASP A 93 -1.67 15.21 -4.21
N ASN A 94 -2.16 14.77 -3.03
CA ASN A 94 -1.35 14.04 -2.05
C ASN A 94 -0.68 12.81 -2.66
N MET A 95 -1.46 11.97 -3.37
CA MET A 95 -0.95 10.77 -4.02
C MET A 95 0.09 11.11 -5.08
N ARG A 96 -0.16 12.14 -5.89
CA ARG A 96 0.79 12.62 -6.91
C ARG A 96 2.13 13.01 -6.28
N GLN A 97 2.09 13.83 -5.24
CA GLN A 97 3.30 14.31 -4.55
C GLN A 97 4.08 13.14 -3.94
N ILE A 98 3.41 12.19 -3.29
CA ILE A 98 4.05 10.99 -2.72
C ILE A 98 4.70 10.15 -3.83
N ILE A 99 3.99 9.87 -4.92
CA ILE A 99 4.48 9.05 -6.05
C ILE A 99 5.68 9.74 -6.72
N MET A 100 5.60 11.05 -6.98
CA MET A 100 6.71 11.81 -7.53
C MET A 100 7.93 11.79 -6.60
N SER A 101 7.73 11.90 -5.28
CA SER A 101 8.80 11.82 -4.30
C SER A 101 9.46 10.43 -4.27
N ILE A 102 8.68 9.35 -4.41
CA ILE A 102 9.20 7.97 -4.54
C ILE A 102 10.12 7.88 -5.76
N LYS A 103 9.65 8.35 -6.92
CA LYS A 103 10.42 8.33 -8.17
C LYS A 103 11.68 9.20 -8.08
N ALA A 104 11.59 10.38 -7.49
CA ALA A 104 12.73 11.28 -7.29
C ALA A 104 13.82 10.70 -6.38
N ASN A 105 13.47 9.75 -5.50
CA ASN A 105 14.43 8.99 -4.69
C ASN A 105 14.94 7.70 -5.38
N GLY A 106 14.67 7.51 -6.68
CA GLY A 106 15.17 6.39 -7.48
C GLY A 106 14.45 5.06 -7.25
N MET A 107 13.27 5.09 -6.63
CA MET A 107 12.46 3.89 -6.38
C MET A 107 11.36 3.75 -7.43
N LYS A 108 11.00 2.51 -7.78
CA LYS A 108 9.85 2.19 -8.62
C LYS A 108 8.59 2.11 -7.75
N PRO A 109 7.58 2.98 -7.94
CA PRO A 109 6.34 2.92 -7.16
C PRO A 109 5.42 1.80 -7.65
N ILE A 110 4.89 1.02 -6.68
CA ILE A 110 3.76 0.11 -6.88
C ILE A 110 2.65 0.58 -5.94
N VAL A 111 1.52 0.99 -6.49
CA VAL A 111 0.42 1.56 -5.72
C VAL A 111 -0.72 0.56 -5.62
N GLY A 112 -1.12 0.23 -4.40
CA GLY A 112 -2.31 -0.57 -4.16
C GLY A 112 -3.59 0.23 -4.38
N THR A 113 -4.57 -0.34 -5.11
CA THR A 113 -5.95 0.17 -5.01
C THR A 113 -6.49 -0.11 -3.62
N LEU A 114 -7.45 0.67 -3.15
CA LEU A 114 -8.02 0.44 -1.82
C LEU A 114 -8.86 -0.85 -1.82
N PRO A 115 -8.66 -1.74 -0.85
CA PRO A 115 -9.58 -2.85 -0.63
C PRO A 115 -10.99 -2.35 -0.34
N PRO A 116 -12.03 -3.13 -0.67
CA PRO A 116 -13.39 -2.74 -0.33
C PRO A 116 -13.57 -2.73 1.19
N LEU A 117 -14.33 -1.76 1.69
CA LEU A 117 -14.79 -1.74 3.08
C LEU A 117 -16.13 -2.48 3.18
N THR A 118 -16.33 -3.23 4.26
CA THR A 118 -17.64 -3.77 4.64
C THR A 118 -18.19 -2.99 5.84
N PHE A 119 -19.40 -3.36 6.30
CA PHE A 119 -19.96 -2.72 7.49
C PHE A 119 -19.08 -3.00 8.70
N SER A 120 -18.77 -1.95 9.45
CA SER A 120 -18.03 -2.05 10.70
C SER A 120 -18.65 -1.13 11.75
N PRO A 121 -19.14 -1.68 12.86
CA PRO A 121 -19.66 -0.86 13.96
C PRO A 121 -18.59 0.04 14.59
N SER A 122 -17.31 -0.36 14.50
CA SER A 122 -16.19 0.33 15.14
C SER A 122 -15.60 1.46 14.29
N TYR A 123 -15.93 1.52 13.00
CA TYR A 123 -15.32 2.47 12.08
C TYR A 123 -16.37 3.18 11.22
N ALA A 124 -16.46 4.49 11.37
CA ALA A 124 -17.34 5.34 10.57
C ALA A 124 -16.71 5.67 9.21
N LEU A 125 -16.46 4.63 8.37
CA LEU A 125 -15.83 4.79 7.08
C LEU A 125 -16.85 4.81 5.94
N ASN A 126 -16.63 5.69 4.97
CA ASN A 126 -17.53 5.83 3.82
C ASN A 126 -17.09 4.93 2.65
N ARG A 127 -17.77 3.80 2.46
CA ARG A 127 -17.48 2.80 1.42
C ARG A 127 -17.51 3.33 -0.01
N ASN A 128 -18.27 4.38 -0.27
CA ASN A 128 -18.34 4.94 -1.61
C ASN A 128 -17.04 5.66 -2.00
N TYR A 129 -16.30 6.18 -1.01
CA TYR A 129 -15.03 6.85 -1.27
C TYR A 129 -13.89 5.88 -1.58
N THR A 130 -13.91 4.63 -1.09
CA THR A 130 -12.90 3.63 -1.51
C THR A 130 -12.95 3.38 -3.01
N LYS A 131 -14.15 3.31 -3.60
CA LYS A 131 -14.32 3.18 -5.05
C LYS A 131 -13.82 4.41 -5.80
N LYS A 132 -14.13 5.63 -5.30
CA LYS A 132 -13.69 6.90 -5.91
C LYS A 132 -12.17 7.03 -5.87
N TYR A 133 -11.54 6.74 -4.73
CA TYR A 133 -10.08 6.81 -4.59
C TYR A 133 -9.38 5.72 -5.42
N SER A 134 -9.89 4.49 -5.43
CA SER A 134 -9.35 3.43 -6.30
C SER A 134 -9.44 3.80 -7.78
N LYS A 135 -10.56 4.40 -8.22
CA LYS A 135 -10.70 4.91 -9.59
C LYS A 135 -9.66 5.99 -9.88
N ALA A 136 -9.46 6.93 -8.95
CA ALA A 136 -8.46 7.98 -9.08
C ALA A 136 -7.02 7.42 -9.20
N ILE A 137 -6.69 6.39 -8.42
CA ILE A 137 -5.40 5.70 -8.51
C ILE A 137 -5.21 5.08 -9.90
N LEU A 138 -6.23 4.41 -10.43
CA LEU A 138 -6.18 3.80 -11.76
C LEU A 138 -5.99 4.86 -12.86
N GLU A 139 -6.74 5.98 -12.80
CA GLU A 139 -6.59 7.08 -13.75
C GLU A 139 -5.17 7.70 -13.72
N MET A 140 -4.60 7.86 -12.52
CA MET A 140 -3.25 8.42 -12.37
C MET A 140 -2.12 7.48 -12.81
N SER A 141 -2.38 6.18 -12.94
CA SER A 141 -1.37 5.20 -13.38
C SER A 141 -1.13 5.19 -14.88
N GLU A 142 -2.00 5.85 -15.66
CA GLU A 142 -1.82 5.95 -17.11
C GLU A 142 -0.42 6.51 -17.46
N PRO A 143 0.28 5.93 -18.45
CA PRO A 143 1.66 6.32 -18.77
C PRO A 143 1.83 7.81 -19.08
N SER A 144 0.81 8.46 -19.64
CA SER A 144 0.76 9.90 -19.89
C SER A 144 0.69 10.75 -18.61
N GLN A 145 0.44 10.14 -17.44
CA GLN A 145 0.30 10.80 -16.15
C GLN A 145 1.55 10.60 -15.28
N LEU A 146 1.58 9.55 -14.48
CA LEU A 146 2.62 9.35 -13.46
C LEU A 146 3.49 8.11 -13.68
N ASP A 147 3.06 7.20 -14.53
CA ASP A 147 3.78 5.96 -14.84
C ASP A 147 4.24 5.20 -13.57
N PHE A 148 3.33 4.46 -12.97
CA PHE A 148 3.58 3.54 -11.86
C PHE A 148 2.82 2.23 -12.04
N ARG A 149 3.21 1.19 -11.33
CA ARG A 149 2.51 -0.09 -11.36
C ARG A 149 1.37 -0.12 -10.37
N ILE A 150 0.28 -0.78 -10.76
CA ILE A 150 -0.89 -1.01 -9.90
C ILE A 150 -0.84 -2.41 -9.30
N CYS A 151 -1.14 -2.49 -7.99
CA CYS A 151 -1.55 -3.72 -7.33
C CYS A 151 -3.05 -3.65 -7.04
N ASP A 152 -3.86 -4.39 -7.78
CA ASP A 152 -5.31 -4.37 -7.59
C ASP A 152 -5.75 -5.20 -6.39
N LEU A 153 -6.25 -4.52 -5.34
CA LEU A 153 -6.68 -5.12 -4.07
C LEU A 153 -8.21 -5.10 -3.89
N ARG A 154 -8.98 -4.70 -4.91
CA ARG A 154 -10.43 -4.50 -4.81
C ARG A 154 -11.24 -5.79 -4.59
N ASP A 155 -10.67 -6.96 -4.78
CA ASP A 155 -11.29 -8.27 -4.60
C ASP A 155 -11.02 -8.88 -3.20
N LEU A 156 -10.35 -8.18 -2.30
CA LEU A 156 -9.95 -8.70 -0.99
C LEU A 156 -11.05 -8.64 0.09
N GLY A 157 -12.25 -8.16 -0.23
CA GLY A 157 -13.37 -8.05 0.72
C GLY A 157 -13.69 -9.29 1.56
N PRO A 158 -13.65 -10.51 1.01
CA PRO A 158 -13.94 -11.75 1.77
C PRO A 158 -12.98 -12.06 2.92
N TYR A 159 -11.85 -11.37 3.01
CA TYR A 159 -10.81 -11.59 4.02
C TYR A 159 -10.79 -10.54 5.14
N LEU A 160 -11.79 -9.65 5.19
CA LEU A 160 -11.90 -8.63 6.22
C LEU A 160 -12.37 -9.23 7.55
N LEU A 161 -11.63 -8.92 8.62
CA LEU A 161 -11.92 -9.39 9.97
C LEU A 161 -12.96 -8.49 10.68
N ASP A 162 -12.78 -7.18 10.58
CA ASP A 162 -13.59 -6.17 11.27
C ASP A 162 -14.26 -5.16 10.32
N GLY A 163 -14.36 -5.52 9.06
CA GLY A 163 -14.91 -4.68 8.00
C GLY A 163 -13.89 -3.72 7.35
N VAL A 164 -12.67 -3.64 7.90
CA VAL A 164 -11.58 -2.77 7.45
C VAL A 164 -10.27 -3.54 7.33
N HIS A 165 -9.88 -4.22 8.42
CA HIS A 165 -8.59 -4.90 8.54
C HIS A 165 -8.73 -6.38 8.20
N PHE A 166 -7.64 -6.96 7.75
CA PHE A 166 -7.60 -8.34 7.31
C PHE A 166 -7.22 -9.31 8.42
N ASP A 167 -7.70 -10.54 8.27
CA ASP A 167 -7.11 -11.70 8.93
C ASP A 167 -5.75 -12.06 8.29
N ASN A 168 -5.08 -13.06 8.86
CA ASN A 168 -3.80 -13.55 8.35
C ASN A 168 -3.90 -14.03 6.88
N LYS A 169 -5.03 -14.66 6.49
CA LYS A 169 -5.23 -15.13 5.11
C LYS A 169 -5.34 -13.95 4.14
N GLY A 170 -6.00 -12.87 4.56
CA GLY A 170 -6.13 -11.65 3.78
C GLY A 170 -4.79 -10.94 3.58
N TYR A 171 -3.99 -10.77 4.62
CA TYR A 171 -2.64 -10.21 4.50
C TYR A 171 -1.73 -11.06 3.60
N LYS A 172 -1.80 -12.39 3.71
CA LYS A 172 -1.06 -13.29 2.82
C LYS A 172 -1.54 -13.19 1.36
N LYS A 173 -2.84 -13.00 1.14
CA LYS A 173 -3.38 -12.79 -0.22
C LYS A 173 -2.92 -11.45 -0.80
N MET A 174 -2.92 -10.38 0.00
CA MET A 174 -2.38 -9.08 -0.37
C MET A 174 -0.89 -9.18 -0.75
N ALA A 175 -0.09 -9.87 0.06
CA ALA A 175 1.32 -10.11 -0.21
C ALA A 175 1.54 -10.85 -1.54
N LYS A 176 0.73 -11.87 -1.85
CA LYS A 176 0.78 -12.59 -3.13
C LYS A 176 0.51 -11.66 -4.33
N LYS A 177 -0.46 -10.74 -4.19
CA LYS A 177 -0.76 -9.77 -5.26
C LYS A 177 0.41 -8.81 -5.49
N PHE A 178 0.99 -8.24 -4.43
CA PHE A 178 2.19 -7.42 -4.57
C PHE A 178 3.39 -8.21 -5.15
N ALA A 179 3.58 -9.46 -4.71
CA ALA A 179 4.63 -10.32 -5.24
C ALA A 179 4.47 -10.55 -6.75
N SER A 180 3.24 -10.80 -7.23
CA SER A 180 2.98 -10.95 -8.68
C SER A 180 3.43 -9.73 -9.46
N VAL A 181 3.04 -8.53 -9.01
CA VAL A 181 3.44 -7.27 -9.69
C VAL A 181 4.96 -7.08 -9.67
N ILE A 182 5.63 -7.41 -8.56
CA ILE A 182 7.09 -7.30 -8.45
C ILE A 182 7.79 -8.25 -9.42
N LEU A 183 7.34 -9.50 -9.50
CA LEU A 183 7.93 -10.53 -10.38
C LEU A 183 7.73 -10.21 -11.88
N GLU A 184 6.65 -9.53 -12.24
CA GLU A 184 6.42 -9.05 -13.62
C GLU A 184 7.33 -7.86 -14.02
N MET A 185 8.05 -7.27 -13.06
CA MET A 185 8.96 -6.13 -13.30
C MET A 185 10.42 -6.56 -13.44
N GLN A 186 10.72 -7.82 -13.18
CA GLN A 186 12.05 -8.42 -13.33
C GLN A 186 12.26 -8.92 -14.75
#